data_062423493be7e30392ece0bc3a5d1f18
#
_entry.id   062423493be7e30392ece0bc3a5d1f18
#
_cell.length_a   1.000
_cell.length_b   1.000
_cell.length_c   1.000
_cell.angle_alpha   90.00
_cell.angle_beta   90.00
_cell.angle_gamma   90.00
#
_symmetry.space_group_name_H-M   'P 1'
#
loop_
_entity.id
_entity.type
_entity.pdbx_description
1 polymer ?
#
loop_
_entity_poly.entity_id
_entity_poly.type
_entity_poly.pdbx_seq_one_letter_code
_entity_poly.pdbx_strand_id
1 'polypeptide(L)'
;EAVEPYAPGAADEYDVSDYKAKGPAFWLEVKGDSMTAPTAPSIPEGSQILVDTRADVRPGKLVIAKLAGSNEATFKKLVEDGGVRYLKPLNPAYPTVQCSDDCKIIGVVVRSLTKFA
;
A
#
# COMPACT_ATOMS: atom_id res chain seq x y z
N GLU A 1 -8.24 3.93 1.33
CA GLU A 1 -8.98 3.34 0.25
C GLU A 1 -8.66 1.88 0.04
N ALA A 2 -9.61 1.16 -0.51
CA ALA A 2 -9.46 -0.26 -0.73
C ALA A 2 -8.60 -0.53 -1.95
N VAL A 3 -7.99 -1.70 -1.97
CA VAL A 3 -7.25 -2.20 -3.12
C VAL A 3 -7.85 -3.54 -3.52
N GLU A 4 -7.70 -3.91 -4.77
CA GLU A 4 -8.23 -5.16 -5.29
C GLU A 4 -7.10 -6.09 -5.71
N PRO A 5 -7.17 -7.37 -5.33
CA PRO A 5 -6.15 -8.33 -5.76
C PRO A 5 -6.26 -8.60 -7.25
N TYR A 6 -5.13 -8.82 -7.89
CA TYR A 6 -5.08 -9.26 -9.26
C TYR A 6 -5.20 -10.77 -9.35
N ALA A 7 -5.64 -11.22 -10.50
CA ALA A 7 -5.71 -12.65 -10.77
C ALA A 7 -4.31 -13.26 -10.70
N PRO A 8 -4.20 -14.53 -10.32
CA PRO A 8 -2.92 -15.23 -10.35
C PRO A 8 -2.29 -15.14 -11.74
N GLY A 9 -1.01 -14.88 -11.79
CA GLY A 9 -0.29 -14.74 -13.03
C GLY A 9 -0.21 -13.32 -13.56
N ALA A 10 -1.08 -12.41 -13.09
CA ALA A 10 -1.03 -11.02 -13.55
C ALA A 10 0.28 -10.35 -13.16
N ALA A 11 0.90 -10.78 -12.07
CA ALA A 11 2.17 -10.23 -11.63
C ALA A 11 3.26 -10.40 -12.69
N ASP A 12 3.20 -11.48 -13.47
CA ASP A 12 4.21 -11.72 -14.48
C ASP A 12 4.19 -10.68 -15.57
N GLU A 13 3.03 -10.10 -15.85
CA GLU A 13 2.90 -9.06 -16.88
C GLU A 13 3.53 -7.75 -16.45
N TYR A 14 3.67 -7.56 -15.15
CA TYR A 14 4.20 -6.35 -14.57
C TYR A 14 5.50 -6.62 -13.83
N ASP A 15 6.17 -7.70 -14.20
CA ASP A 15 7.38 -8.09 -13.52
C ASP A 15 8.43 -6.99 -13.63
N VAL A 16 8.81 -6.46 -12.48
CA VAL A 16 9.95 -5.56 -12.37
C VAL A 16 11.10 -6.41 -11.87
N SER A 17 11.84 -6.91 -12.82
CA SER A 17 12.84 -7.94 -12.56
C SER A 17 13.93 -7.51 -11.59
N ASP A 18 14.00 -6.23 -11.24
CA ASP A 18 15.00 -5.72 -10.30
C ASP A 18 14.60 -5.95 -8.85
N TYR A 19 13.37 -6.39 -8.57
CA TYR A 19 12.95 -6.62 -7.19
C TYR A 19 12.94 -8.11 -6.86
N LYS A 20 13.59 -8.44 -5.75
CA LYS A 20 13.58 -9.79 -5.24
C LYS A 20 12.71 -9.84 -3.99
N ALA A 21 11.58 -10.50 -4.08
CA ALA A 21 10.63 -10.58 -2.97
C ALA A 21 11.20 -11.40 -1.83
N LYS A 22 10.92 -10.97 -0.59
CA LYS A 22 11.34 -11.68 0.62
C LYS A 22 10.32 -12.73 1.03
N GLY A 23 9.13 -12.66 0.47
CA GLY A 23 8.08 -13.63 0.74
C GLY A 23 7.05 -13.58 -0.37
N PRO A 24 5.87 -14.16 -0.13
CA PRO A 24 4.81 -14.07 -1.11
C PRO A 24 4.54 -12.63 -1.48
N ALA A 25 4.50 -12.36 -2.77
CA ALA A 25 4.28 -11.02 -3.29
C ALA A 25 3.19 -11.07 -4.34
N PHE A 26 2.40 -10.00 -4.44
CA PHE A 26 1.28 -9.96 -5.36
C PHE A 26 0.99 -8.51 -5.76
N TRP A 27 0.34 -8.38 -6.92
CA TRP A 27 -0.05 -7.07 -7.43
C TRP A 27 -1.47 -6.75 -7.02
N LEU A 28 -1.70 -5.50 -6.68
CA LEU A 28 -3.03 -4.96 -6.41
C LEU A 28 -3.25 -3.72 -7.26
N GLU A 29 -4.50 -3.43 -7.55
CA GLU A 29 -4.87 -2.18 -8.21
C GLU A 29 -5.37 -1.19 -7.16
N VAL A 30 -4.90 0.05 -7.24
CA VAL A 30 -5.28 1.10 -6.29
C VAL A 30 -6.66 1.63 -6.64
N LYS A 31 -7.53 1.69 -5.64
CA LYS A 31 -8.85 2.30 -5.73
C LYS A 31 -8.87 3.59 -4.94
N GLY A 32 -9.51 4.60 -5.50
CA GLY A 32 -9.60 5.90 -4.84
C GLY A 32 -8.34 6.71 -4.97
N ASP A 33 -8.37 7.92 -4.45
CA ASP A 33 -7.28 8.87 -4.64
C ASP A 33 -6.62 9.29 -3.33
N SER A 34 -6.76 8.50 -2.25
CA SER A 34 -6.17 8.86 -0.97
C SER A 34 -4.63 8.86 -1.00
N MET A 35 -4.03 8.23 -2.01
CA MET A 35 -2.59 8.21 -2.17
C MET A 35 -2.13 9.05 -3.36
N THR A 36 -3.01 9.88 -3.90
CA THR A 36 -2.69 10.84 -4.95
C THR A 36 -2.29 12.15 -4.27
N ALA A 37 -1.09 12.63 -4.54
CA ALA A 37 -0.55 13.80 -3.87
C ALA A 37 -0.09 14.84 -4.90
N PRO A 38 -0.01 16.12 -4.49
CA PRO A 38 0.46 17.18 -5.39
C PRO A 38 1.96 17.10 -5.65
N THR A 39 2.71 16.44 -4.76
CA THR A 39 4.15 16.25 -4.92
C THR A 39 4.48 14.77 -4.76
N ALA A 40 5.66 14.39 -5.20
CA ALA A 40 6.11 13.01 -5.07
C ALA A 40 6.37 12.67 -3.60
N PRO A 41 6.08 11.43 -3.17
CA PRO A 41 5.49 10.38 -3.99
C PRO A 41 4.00 10.57 -4.16
N SER A 42 3.47 10.15 -5.30
CA SER A 42 2.05 10.20 -5.58
C SER A 42 1.68 8.91 -6.32
N ILE A 43 0.66 8.23 -5.81
CA ILE A 43 0.21 6.97 -6.40
C ILE A 43 -1.23 7.15 -6.83
N PRO A 44 -1.48 7.42 -8.10
CA PRO A 44 -2.85 7.69 -8.55
C PRO A 44 -3.70 6.44 -8.60
N GLU A 45 -5.00 6.66 -8.56
CA GLU A 45 -5.97 5.58 -8.73
C GLU A 45 -5.70 4.85 -10.05
N GLY A 46 -5.85 3.53 -10.04
CA GLY A 46 -5.59 2.72 -11.20
C GLY A 46 -4.16 2.21 -11.30
N SER A 47 -3.26 2.74 -10.47
CA SER A 47 -1.90 2.23 -10.43
C SER A 47 -1.87 0.79 -9.95
N GLN A 48 -0.86 0.05 -10.41
CA GLN A 48 -0.58 -1.30 -9.93
C GLN A 48 0.48 -1.20 -8.85
N ILE A 49 0.28 -1.87 -7.74
CA ILE A 49 1.27 -1.88 -6.66
C ILE A 49 1.66 -3.30 -6.34
N LEU A 50 2.96 -3.50 -6.11
CA LEU A 50 3.51 -4.80 -5.74
C LEU A 50 3.68 -4.84 -4.23
N VAL A 51 3.03 -5.81 -3.60
CA VAL A 51 3.02 -5.97 -2.16
C VAL A 51 3.87 -7.19 -1.80
N ASP A 52 4.86 -6.98 -0.94
CA ASP A 52 5.67 -8.08 -0.40
C ASP A 52 5.25 -8.31 1.05
N THR A 53 4.73 -9.50 1.32
CA THR A 53 4.16 -9.80 2.64
C THR A 53 5.22 -10.04 3.71
N ARG A 54 6.49 -10.13 3.34
CA ARG A 54 7.57 -10.37 4.29
C ARG A 54 8.66 -9.31 4.27
N ALA A 55 8.47 -8.24 3.52
CA ALA A 55 9.39 -7.12 3.58
C ALA A 55 9.31 -6.46 4.95
N ASP A 56 10.41 -5.86 5.39
CA ASP A 56 10.46 -5.22 6.71
C ASP A 56 9.44 -4.09 6.81
N VAL A 57 8.63 -4.14 7.87
CA VAL A 57 7.65 -3.09 8.15
C VAL A 57 8.33 -2.04 9.01
N ARG A 58 8.46 -0.83 8.47
CA ARG A 58 9.11 0.29 9.17
C ARG A 58 8.34 1.57 8.91
N PRO A 59 8.40 2.52 9.86
CA PRO A 59 7.83 3.85 9.59
C PRO A 59 8.44 4.45 8.33
N GLY A 60 7.61 5.13 7.55
CA GLY A 60 7.99 5.70 6.26
C GLY A 60 7.66 4.82 5.08
N LYS A 61 7.38 3.55 5.30
CA LYS A 61 7.05 2.63 4.20
C LYS A 61 5.58 2.77 3.83
N LEU A 62 5.29 2.50 2.56
CA LEU A 62 3.91 2.36 2.09
C LEU A 62 3.46 0.94 2.37
N VAL A 63 2.29 0.79 2.96
CA VAL A 63 1.82 -0.51 3.43
C VAL A 63 0.38 -0.76 3.03
N ILE A 64 0.03 -2.04 3.05
CA ILE A 64 -1.36 -2.48 2.98
C ILE A 64 -1.72 -2.95 4.38
N ALA A 65 -2.84 -2.44 4.90
CA ALA A 65 -3.27 -2.75 6.25
C ALA A 65 -4.77 -3.01 6.29
N LYS A 66 -5.19 -3.76 7.30
CA LYS A 66 -6.61 -3.96 7.60
C LYS A 66 -6.88 -3.44 8.99
N LEU A 67 -7.96 -2.69 9.11
CA LEU A 67 -8.42 -2.21 10.41
C LEU A 67 -9.46 -3.19 10.95
N ALA A 68 -9.58 -3.22 12.29
CA ALA A 68 -10.54 -4.10 12.94
C ALA A 68 -11.95 -3.78 12.46
N GLY A 69 -12.74 -4.83 12.26
CA GLY A 69 -14.12 -4.67 11.85
C GLY A 69 -14.30 -4.37 10.38
N SER A 70 -13.21 -4.32 9.62
CA SER A 70 -13.27 -4.09 8.18
C SER A 70 -12.74 -5.29 7.43
N ASN A 71 -13.43 -5.67 6.37
CA ASN A 71 -12.94 -6.71 5.46
C ASN A 71 -12.10 -6.12 4.34
N GLU A 72 -11.97 -4.81 4.30
CA GLU A 72 -11.24 -4.14 3.24
C GLU A 72 -9.84 -3.78 3.68
N ALA A 73 -8.91 -3.96 2.78
CA ALA A 73 -7.54 -3.50 2.99
C ALA A 73 -7.43 -2.05 2.56
N THR A 74 -6.57 -1.31 3.21
CA THR A 74 -6.30 0.08 2.88
C THR A 74 -4.82 0.26 2.57
N PHE A 75 -4.53 1.18 1.64
CA PHE A 75 -3.17 1.48 1.19
C PHE A 75 -2.80 2.84 1.74
N LYS A 76 -1.78 2.88 2.60
CA LYS A 76 -1.40 4.10 3.30
C LYS A 76 0.10 4.10 3.59
N LYS A 77 0.61 5.23 4.06
CA LYS A 77 1.97 5.34 4.54
C LYS A 77 1.99 5.10 6.04
N LEU A 78 2.88 4.22 6.49
CA LEU A 78 3.03 3.98 7.91
C LEU A 78 3.92 5.07 8.50
N VAL A 79 3.42 5.77 9.51
CA VAL A 79 4.21 6.77 10.23
C VAL A 79 4.15 6.48 11.71
N GLU A 80 5.14 6.98 12.43
CA GLU A 80 5.21 6.81 13.87
C GLU A 80 5.52 8.14 14.52
N ASP A 81 4.80 8.43 15.60
CA ASP A 81 5.00 9.67 16.35
C ASP A 81 4.78 9.34 17.82
N GLY A 82 5.81 9.59 18.64
CA GLY A 82 5.73 9.34 20.07
C GLY A 82 5.45 7.89 20.43
N GLY A 83 5.95 6.96 19.63
CA GLY A 83 5.73 5.54 19.86
C GLY A 83 4.38 5.03 19.38
N VAL A 84 3.58 5.88 18.75
CA VAL A 84 2.26 5.51 18.24
C VAL A 84 2.33 5.46 16.72
N ARG A 85 1.75 4.41 16.14
CA ARG A 85 1.74 4.23 14.70
C ARG A 85 0.45 4.75 14.10
N TYR A 86 0.57 5.33 12.91
CA TYR A 86 -0.56 5.89 12.17
C TYR A 86 -0.47 5.46 10.72
N LEU A 87 -1.63 5.37 10.10
CA LEU A 87 -1.78 5.16 8.66
C LEU A 87 -2.10 6.51 8.03
N LYS A 88 -1.17 7.04 7.26
CA LYS A 88 -1.27 8.39 6.71
C LYS A 88 -1.48 8.34 5.21
N PRO A 89 -2.54 8.96 4.68
CA PRO A 89 -2.69 9.09 3.25
C PRO A 89 -1.67 10.09 2.69
N LEU A 90 -1.28 9.90 1.43
CA LEU A 90 -0.43 10.89 0.75
C LEU A 90 -1.24 12.10 0.31
N ASN A 91 -2.54 11.93 0.17
CA ASN A 91 -3.45 13.04 -0.17
C ASN A 91 -3.86 13.74 1.12
N PRO A 92 -3.50 15.02 1.28
CA PRO A 92 -3.80 15.72 2.54
C PRO A 92 -5.29 15.97 2.78
N ALA A 93 -6.14 15.74 1.77
CA ALA A 93 -7.58 15.88 1.95
C ALA A 93 -8.20 14.73 2.75
N TYR A 94 -7.45 13.64 2.96
CA TYR A 94 -7.92 12.47 3.69
C TYR A 94 -7.34 12.44 5.09
N PRO A 95 -8.06 11.87 6.06
CA PRO A 95 -7.57 11.86 7.45
C PRO A 95 -6.52 10.78 7.69
N THR A 96 -5.63 11.06 8.65
CA THR A 96 -4.71 10.08 9.19
C THR A 96 -5.43 9.29 10.27
N VAL A 97 -5.24 7.97 10.29
CA VAL A 97 -5.92 7.06 11.21
C VAL A 97 -4.87 6.36 12.06
N GLN A 98 -5.15 6.20 13.34
CA GLN A 98 -4.24 5.48 14.22
C GLN A 98 -4.25 3.99 13.90
N CYS A 99 -3.07 3.39 13.86
CA CYS A 99 -2.89 1.95 13.67
C CYS A 99 -2.63 1.34 15.05
N SER A 100 -3.70 0.95 15.72
CA SER A 100 -3.61 0.39 17.08
C SER A 100 -3.57 -1.15 17.01
N ASP A 101 -3.79 -1.80 18.16
CA ASP A 101 -3.61 -3.25 18.26
C ASP A 101 -4.48 -4.05 17.29
N ASP A 102 -5.61 -3.48 16.89
CA ASP A 102 -6.53 -4.12 15.96
C ASP A 102 -6.20 -3.81 14.49
N CYS A 103 -5.13 -3.13 14.25
CA CYS A 103 -4.66 -2.82 12.90
C CYS A 103 -3.61 -3.85 12.50
N LYS A 104 -3.82 -4.49 11.35
CA LYS A 104 -2.91 -5.53 10.88
C LYS A 104 -2.24 -5.08 9.59
N ILE A 105 -0.92 -5.06 9.59
CA ILE A 105 -0.16 -4.77 8.38
C ILE A 105 -0.05 -6.07 7.58
N ILE A 106 -0.57 -6.05 6.35
CA ILE A 106 -0.55 -7.23 5.48
C ILE A 106 0.76 -7.33 4.75
N GLY A 107 1.31 -6.21 4.29
CA GLY A 107 2.56 -6.22 3.56
C GLY A 107 3.03 -4.82 3.24
N VAL A 108 4.22 -4.75 2.65
CA VAL A 108 4.86 -3.49 2.27
C VAL A 108 4.79 -3.34 0.76
N VAL A 109 4.42 -2.15 0.31
CA VAL A 109 4.38 -1.85 -1.13
C VAL A 109 5.78 -1.47 -1.56
N VAL A 110 6.35 -2.26 -2.47
CA VAL A 110 7.75 -2.12 -2.86
C VAL A 110 7.93 -1.58 -4.27
N ARG A 111 6.87 -1.59 -5.07
CA ARG A 111 6.90 -1.04 -6.44
C ARG A 111 5.52 -0.50 -6.78
N SER A 112 5.50 0.48 -7.65
CA SER A 112 4.25 0.91 -8.26
C SER A 112 4.47 1.06 -9.76
N LEU A 113 3.40 0.84 -10.52
CA LEU A 113 3.42 0.93 -11.96
C LEU A 113 2.17 1.66 -12.41
N THR A 114 2.36 2.76 -13.12
CA THR A 114 1.25 3.54 -13.66
C THR A 114 1.21 3.34 -15.15
N LYS A 115 0.05 2.94 -15.65
CA LYS A 115 -0.15 2.74 -17.08
C LYS A 115 -0.74 3.99 -17.70
N PHE A 116 -0.28 4.31 -18.88
CA PHE A 116 -0.83 5.42 -19.66
C PHE A 116 -1.57 4.82 -20.85
N ALA A 117 -2.87 4.83 -20.75
CA ALA A 117 -3.77 4.33 -21.79
C ALA A 117 -3.47 2.91 -22.22
#